data_f0488b3ba14883d5813e228a9abe8e9d
#
_entry.id   f0488b3ba14883d5813e228a9abe8e9d
#
_cell.length_a   1.000
_cell.length_b   1.000
_cell.length_c   1.000
_cell.angle_alpha   90.00
_cell.angle_beta   90.00
_cell.angle_gamma   90.00
#
_symmetry.space_group_name_H-M   'P 1'
#
loop_
_entity.id
_entity.type
_entity.pdbx_description
1 polymer ?
#
loop_
_entity_poly.entity_id
_entity_poly.type
_entity_poly.pdbx_seq_one_letter_code
_entity_poly.pdbx_strand_id
1 'polypeptide(L)'
;YPTEGIYGIGCDAFNQKSVDKVITIKGRSASKSFIIICSDVIQLNTIIDQDYMNYKELLAKDFITWIVPAHKKCPSWLTMKNTVAVRITSHPVINNLCKGLDGPIISTSANYSNHSYINDIKKIEALFDKKVDYIVEGALGGEVKSSTIKNIVTKEVLRK
;
A
#
# COMPACT_ATOMS: atom_id res chain seq x y z
N TYR A 1 -10.20 2.55 4.03
CA TYR A 1 -10.81 1.71 3.00
C TYR A 1 -10.56 0.23 3.25
N PRO A 2 -11.50 -0.66 2.81
CA PRO A 2 -11.28 -2.11 2.90
C PRO A 2 -10.25 -2.58 1.87
N THR A 3 -9.48 -3.60 2.27
CA THR A 3 -8.58 -4.35 1.38
C THR A 3 -8.93 -5.84 1.45
N GLU A 4 -8.09 -6.70 0.90
CA GLU A 4 -8.33 -8.14 0.91
C GLU A 4 -8.40 -8.73 2.33
N GLY A 5 -7.57 -8.24 3.28
CA GLY A 5 -7.48 -8.85 4.61
C GLY A 5 -7.75 -7.93 5.78
N ILE A 6 -7.42 -6.64 5.65
CA ILE A 6 -7.53 -5.66 6.72
C ILE A 6 -7.95 -4.31 6.16
N TYR A 7 -8.50 -3.42 6.99
CA TYR A 7 -8.71 -2.03 6.57
C TYR A 7 -7.37 -1.30 6.43
N GLY A 8 -7.27 -0.51 5.35
CA GLY A 8 -6.12 0.33 5.04
C GLY A 8 -6.37 1.80 5.30
N ILE A 9 -5.29 2.53 5.57
CA ILE A 9 -5.22 3.99 5.50
C ILE A 9 -4.14 4.35 4.47
N GLY A 10 -4.44 5.29 3.59
CA GLY A 10 -3.53 5.66 2.52
C GLY A 10 -3.91 6.96 1.83
N CYS A 11 -3.16 7.32 0.82
CA CYS A 11 -3.36 8.51 0.01
C CYS A 11 -2.67 8.33 -1.35
N ASP A 12 -2.79 9.30 -2.23
CA ASP A 12 -2.02 9.40 -3.46
C ASP A 12 -0.51 9.28 -3.16
N ALA A 13 0.16 8.31 -3.81
CA ALA A 13 1.58 8.04 -3.61
C ALA A 13 2.48 9.21 -4.04
N PHE A 14 2.05 10.02 -5.00
CA PHE A 14 2.81 11.14 -5.52
C PHE A 14 2.57 12.46 -4.78
N ASN A 15 1.62 12.49 -3.84
CA ASN A 15 1.35 13.67 -3.03
C ASN A 15 2.09 13.59 -1.68
N GLN A 16 3.30 14.16 -1.61
CA GLN A 16 4.12 14.14 -0.40
C GLN A 16 3.40 14.68 0.83
N LYS A 17 2.63 15.77 0.69
CA LYS A 17 1.89 16.35 1.83
C LYS A 17 0.88 15.36 2.41
N SER A 18 0.20 14.60 1.55
CA SER A 18 -0.75 13.58 1.99
C SER A 18 -0.02 12.39 2.62
N VAL A 19 1.15 12.01 2.13
CA VAL A 19 2.01 10.98 2.74
C VAL A 19 2.44 11.41 4.15
N ASP A 20 2.90 12.64 4.32
CA ASP A 20 3.29 13.20 5.63
C ASP A 20 2.10 13.24 6.61
N LYS A 21 0.89 13.54 6.10
CA LYS A 21 -0.35 13.47 6.88
C LYS A 21 -0.61 12.04 7.38
N VAL A 22 -0.46 11.02 6.53
CA VAL A 22 -0.61 9.61 6.94
C VAL A 22 0.44 9.21 8.00
N ILE A 23 1.69 9.65 7.86
CA ILE A 23 2.75 9.44 8.86
C ILE A 23 2.31 10.00 10.22
N THR A 24 1.84 11.25 10.24
CA THR A 24 1.39 11.95 11.44
C THR A 24 0.19 11.24 12.09
N ILE A 25 -0.85 10.92 11.32
CA ILE A 25 -2.06 10.24 11.81
C ILE A 25 -1.72 8.91 12.49
N LYS A 26 -0.78 8.16 11.91
CA LYS A 26 -0.39 6.83 12.44
C LYS A 26 0.60 6.91 13.60
N GLY A 27 1.22 8.04 13.88
CA GLY A 27 2.39 8.11 14.76
C GLY A 27 3.52 7.19 14.26
N ARG A 28 3.74 7.17 12.92
CA ARG A 28 4.66 6.24 12.26
C ARG A 28 6.05 6.85 12.15
N SER A 29 7.09 6.05 12.44
CA SER A 29 8.45 6.45 12.13
C SER A 29 8.64 6.59 10.61
N ALA A 30 9.28 7.67 10.17
CA ALA A 30 9.65 7.88 8.77
C ALA A 30 10.59 6.79 8.21
N SER A 31 11.25 6.02 9.09
CA SER A 31 12.12 4.91 8.70
C SER A 31 11.38 3.64 8.23
N LYS A 32 10.05 3.60 8.30
CA LYS A 32 9.25 2.45 7.83
C LYS A 32 8.67 2.76 6.45
N SER A 33 9.03 1.97 5.42
CA SER A 33 8.45 2.08 4.08
C SER A 33 6.94 1.83 4.06
N PHE A 34 6.24 2.45 3.11
CA PHE A 34 4.85 2.14 2.79
C PHE A 34 4.78 1.02 1.75
N ILE A 35 3.64 0.33 1.71
CA ILE A 35 3.29 -0.49 0.56
C ILE A 35 2.63 0.43 -0.46
N ILE A 36 3.10 0.38 -1.70
CA ILE A 36 2.49 1.08 -2.83
C ILE A 36 1.55 0.07 -3.48
N ILE A 37 0.26 0.39 -3.52
CA ILE A 37 -0.76 -0.48 -4.10
C ILE A 37 -1.29 0.17 -5.38
N CYS A 38 -1.46 -0.64 -6.43
CA CYS A 38 -2.03 -0.22 -7.70
C CYS A 38 -2.94 -1.30 -8.29
N SER A 39 -3.73 -0.91 -9.27
CA SER A 39 -4.61 -1.81 -10.03
C SER A 39 -3.97 -2.35 -11.30
N ASP A 40 -2.96 -1.64 -11.81
CA ASP A 40 -2.24 -1.99 -13.03
C ASP A 40 -0.75 -1.68 -12.90
N VAL A 41 0.08 -2.52 -13.53
CA VAL A 41 1.54 -2.37 -13.52
C VAL A 41 1.99 -1.05 -14.15
N ILE A 42 1.25 -0.53 -15.12
CA ILE A 42 1.59 0.74 -15.79
C ILE A 42 1.68 1.91 -14.80
N GLN A 43 0.92 1.87 -13.70
CA GLN A 43 0.95 2.87 -12.65
C GLN A 43 2.27 2.87 -11.86
N LEU A 44 3.11 1.86 -12.05
CA LEU A 44 4.43 1.73 -11.42
C LEU A 44 5.59 2.20 -12.30
N ASN A 45 5.34 2.74 -13.50
CA ASN A 45 6.36 3.12 -14.49
C ASN A 45 7.52 3.97 -13.98
N THR A 46 7.26 4.85 -13.01
CA THR A 46 8.26 5.74 -12.42
C THR A 46 8.63 5.33 -11.00
N ILE A 47 8.10 4.20 -10.53
CA ILE A 47 8.26 3.72 -9.15
C ILE A 47 9.24 2.55 -9.10
N ILE A 48 9.05 1.55 -9.95
CA ILE A 48 9.93 0.38 -10.00
C ILE A 48 10.88 0.43 -11.19
N ASP A 49 12.01 -0.25 -11.07
CA ASP A 49 12.94 -0.45 -12.17
C ASP A 49 12.25 -1.19 -13.33
N GLN A 50 12.51 -0.73 -14.57
CA GLN A 50 11.83 -1.18 -15.78
C GLN A 50 12.05 -2.67 -16.08
N ASP A 51 13.16 -3.24 -15.65
CA ASP A 51 13.47 -4.66 -15.83
C ASP A 51 12.46 -5.57 -15.12
N TYR A 52 11.72 -5.03 -14.12
CA TYR A 52 10.74 -5.78 -13.33
C TYR A 52 9.29 -5.59 -13.76
N MET A 53 9.01 -4.71 -14.73
CA MET A 53 7.62 -4.40 -15.16
C MET A 53 6.87 -5.62 -15.70
N ASN A 54 7.58 -6.58 -16.30
CA ASN A 54 7.00 -7.78 -16.92
C ASN A 54 7.19 -9.05 -16.08
N TYR A 55 7.56 -8.93 -14.80
CA TYR A 55 7.72 -10.11 -13.95
C TYR A 55 6.37 -10.79 -13.69
N LYS A 56 6.27 -12.09 -14.02
CA LYS A 56 5.03 -12.87 -13.90
C LYS A 56 4.48 -12.84 -12.47
N GLU A 57 5.36 -12.96 -11.50
CA GLU A 57 4.99 -12.94 -10.09
C GLU A 57 4.39 -11.61 -9.65
N LEU A 58 4.86 -10.50 -10.21
CA LEU A 58 4.29 -9.17 -9.94
C LEU A 58 2.92 -9.02 -10.60
N LEU A 59 2.78 -9.52 -11.83
CA LEU A 59 1.55 -9.43 -12.62
C LEU A 59 0.46 -10.41 -12.15
N ALA A 60 0.81 -11.46 -11.42
CA ALA A 60 -0.12 -12.49 -10.95
C ALA A 60 -1.23 -11.94 -10.03
N LYS A 61 -1.04 -10.74 -9.45
CA LYS A 61 -1.98 -10.09 -8.52
C LYS A 61 -2.31 -10.94 -7.28
N ASP A 62 -1.39 -11.83 -6.92
CA ASP A 62 -1.48 -12.59 -5.68
C ASP A 62 -1.47 -11.67 -4.46
N PHE A 63 -1.95 -12.18 -3.33
CA PHE A 63 -1.92 -11.43 -2.07
C PHE A 63 -0.50 -11.34 -1.48
N ILE A 64 0.44 -10.91 -2.34
CA ILE A 64 1.87 -10.75 -2.04
C ILE A 64 2.28 -9.30 -2.31
N THR A 65 3.03 -8.74 -1.37
CA THR A 65 3.76 -7.49 -1.54
C THR A 65 5.20 -7.81 -1.92
N TRP A 66 5.65 -7.27 -3.03
CA TRP A 66 7.00 -7.47 -3.53
C TRP A 66 7.91 -6.30 -3.19
N ILE A 67 9.10 -6.58 -2.63
CA ILE A 67 10.19 -5.60 -2.57
C ILE A 67 10.91 -5.65 -3.90
N VAL A 68 10.88 -4.53 -4.61
CA VAL A 68 11.39 -4.38 -5.97
C VAL A 68 12.43 -3.25 -6.00
N PRO A 69 13.50 -3.34 -6.79
CA PRO A 69 14.39 -2.20 -7.04
C PRO A 69 13.61 -0.98 -7.51
N ALA A 70 13.94 0.18 -6.95
CA ALA A 70 13.26 1.43 -7.28
C ALA A 70 13.78 2.03 -8.58
N HIS A 71 12.88 2.59 -9.39
CA HIS A 71 13.27 3.40 -10.54
C HIS A 71 13.99 4.68 -10.08
N LYS A 72 14.96 5.18 -10.85
CA LYS A 72 15.73 6.42 -10.54
C LYS A 72 14.88 7.68 -10.38
N LYS A 73 13.68 7.71 -10.96
CA LYS A 73 12.71 8.80 -10.83
C LYS A 73 11.73 8.60 -9.66
N CYS A 74 11.81 7.47 -8.94
CA CYS A 74 10.91 7.22 -7.82
C CYS A 74 11.11 8.26 -6.73
N PRO A 75 10.04 8.88 -6.22
CA PRO A 75 10.14 9.82 -5.11
C PRO A 75 10.84 9.23 -3.91
N SER A 76 11.76 9.97 -3.28
CA SER A 76 12.58 9.50 -2.16
C SER A 76 11.76 9.08 -0.94
N TRP A 77 10.59 9.70 -0.71
CA TRP A 77 9.69 9.34 0.40
C TRP A 77 8.99 7.99 0.22
N LEU A 78 9.02 7.40 -0.99
CA LEU A 78 8.48 6.07 -1.27
C LEU A 78 9.56 4.97 -1.18
N THR A 79 10.84 5.33 -1.17
CA THR A 79 11.95 4.38 -1.25
C THR A 79 12.53 4.05 0.11
N MET A 80 13.06 2.83 0.23
CA MET A 80 13.93 2.42 1.32
C MET A 80 15.09 1.60 0.75
N LYS A 81 16.33 2.03 0.98
CA LYS A 81 17.55 1.34 0.49
C LYS A 81 17.48 1.05 -1.01
N ASN A 82 17.05 2.03 -1.81
CA ASN A 82 16.85 1.91 -3.27
C ASN A 82 15.83 0.83 -3.69
N THR A 83 14.91 0.47 -2.82
CA THR A 83 13.81 -0.45 -3.12
C THR A 83 12.47 0.17 -2.74
N VAL A 84 11.40 -0.39 -3.28
CA VAL A 84 10.01 -0.07 -2.94
C VAL A 84 9.23 -1.35 -2.66
N ALA A 85 8.23 -1.25 -1.80
CA ALA A 85 7.28 -2.33 -1.54
C ALA A 85 6.04 -2.10 -2.39
N VAL A 86 5.76 -2.97 -3.35
CA VAL A 86 4.63 -2.81 -4.28
C VAL A 86 3.69 -4.01 -4.26
N ARG A 87 2.41 -3.76 -4.50
CA ARG A 87 1.40 -4.80 -4.69
C ARG A 87 0.41 -4.39 -5.77
N ILE A 88 0.20 -5.27 -6.75
CA ILE A 88 -0.87 -5.12 -7.74
C ILE A 88 -2.06 -5.94 -7.26
N THR A 89 -3.25 -5.36 -7.31
CA THR A 89 -4.46 -6.03 -6.81
C THR A 89 -5.64 -5.86 -7.75
N SER A 90 -6.56 -6.80 -7.70
CA SER A 90 -7.88 -6.72 -8.34
C SER A 90 -9.00 -6.32 -7.37
N HIS A 91 -8.68 -5.98 -6.10
CA HIS A 91 -9.69 -5.60 -5.12
C HIS A 91 -10.53 -4.39 -5.61
N PRO A 92 -11.87 -4.49 -5.68
CA PRO A 92 -12.71 -3.48 -6.35
C PRO A 92 -12.54 -2.07 -5.82
N VAL A 93 -12.48 -1.91 -4.48
CA VAL A 93 -12.32 -0.59 -3.85
C VAL A 93 -10.98 0.03 -4.24
N ILE A 94 -9.88 -0.75 -4.17
CA ILE A 94 -8.55 -0.23 -4.53
C ILE A 94 -8.49 0.09 -6.02
N ASN A 95 -9.07 -0.73 -6.88
CA ASN A 95 -9.16 -0.43 -8.32
C ASN A 95 -9.86 0.90 -8.58
N ASN A 96 -10.98 1.16 -7.91
CA ASN A 96 -11.70 2.42 -8.06
C ASN A 96 -10.89 3.62 -7.56
N LEU A 97 -10.21 3.48 -6.42
CA LEU A 97 -9.33 4.53 -5.88
C LEU A 97 -8.17 4.84 -6.85
N CYS A 98 -7.47 3.80 -7.33
CA CYS A 98 -6.36 3.98 -8.26
C CYS A 98 -6.80 4.56 -9.61
N LYS A 99 -7.98 4.17 -10.11
CA LYS A 99 -8.55 4.75 -11.33
C LYS A 99 -8.95 6.23 -11.13
N GLY A 100 -9.58 6.56 -10.00
CA GLY A 100 -9.98 7.92 -9.69
C GLY A 100 -8.80 8.88 -9.54
N LEU A 101 -7.66 8.39 -9.07
CA LEU A 101 -6.40 9.14 -8.93
C LEU A 101 -5.53 9.12 -10.20
N ASP A 102 -5.87 8.25 -11.17
CA ASP A 102 -5.00 7.91 -12.31
C ASP A 102 -3.57 7.49 -11.85
N GLY A 103 -3.48 6.80 -10.71
CA GLY A 103 -2.20 6.47 -10.10
C GLY A 103 -2.28 5.50 -8.92
N PRO A 104 -1.13 5.11 -8.40
CA PRO A 104 -1.03 4.23 -7.24
C PRO A 104 -1.27 5.00 -5.93
N ILE A 105 -1.65 4.26 -4.90
CA ILE A 105 -1.78 4.78 -3.54
C ILE A 105 -0.71 4.20 -2.63
N ILE A 106 -0.23 4.96 -1.64
CA ILE A 106 0.42 4.35 -0.48
C ILE A 106 -0.64 3.66 0.37
N SER A 107 -0.28 2.57 1.01
CA SER A 107 -1.18 1.82 1.88
C SER A 107 -0.48 1.32 3.11
N THR A 108 -1.16 1.41 4.23
CA THR A 108 -0.75 0.83 5.51
C THR A 108 -2.00 0.43 6.29
N SER A 109 -1.88 -0.46 7.27
CA SER A 109 -3.03 -0.88 8.10
C SER A 109 -3.69 0.30 8.83
N ALA A 110 -5.01 0.30 8.93
CA ALA A 110 -5.80 1.32 9.62
C ALA A 110 -5.79 1.12 11.16
N ASN A 111 -4.61 1.29 11.76
CA ASN A 111 -4.36 1.27 13.21
C ASN A 111 -3.25 2.25 13.57
N TYR A 112 -3.11 2.61 14.82
CA TYR A 112 -1.90 3.29 15.27
C TYR A 112 -0.68 2.36 15.19
N SER A 113 0.50 2.93 14.99
CA SER A 113 1.74 2.16 14.90
C SER A 113 1.92 1.29 16.15
N ASN A 114 2.29 0.03 15.94
CA ASN A 114 2.50 -0.98 16.98
C ASN A 114 1.22 -1.42 17.76
N HIS A 115 0.04 -1.06 17.29
CA HIS A 115 -1.24 -1.57 17.82
C HIS A 115 -1.78 -2.69 16.91
N SER A 116 -2.67 -3.51 17.43
CA SER A 116 -3.36 -4.56 16.69
C SER A 116 -4.21 -4.02 15.56
N TYR A 117 -4.45 -4.83 14.53
CA TYR A 117 -5.36 -4.50 13.44
C TYR A 117 -6.79 -4.35 13.94
N ILE A 118 -7.53 -3.45 13.31
CA ILE A 118 -8.94 -3.19 13.59
C ILE A 118 -9.74 -3.66 12.38
N ASN A 119 -10.60 -4.65 12.59
CA ASN A 119 -11.47 -5.20 11.55
C ASN A 119 -12.94 -4.80 11.73
N ASP A 120 -13.17 -3.71 12.44
CA ASP A 120 -14.49 -3.15 12.74
C ASP A 120 -14.53 -1.71 12.22
N ILE A 121 -15.35 -1.46 11.20
CA ILE A 121 -15.45 -0.15 10.56
C ILE A 121 -15.89 0.94 11.53
N LYS A 122 -16.79 0.66 12.45
CA LYS A 122 -17.27 1.64 13.46
C LYS A 122 -16.14 2.08 14.41
N LYS A 123 -15.26 1.14 14.78
CA LYS A 123 -14.07 1.47 15.57
C LYS A 123 -13.05 2.28 14.76
N ILE A 124 -12.91 2.00 13.48
CA ILE A 124 -12.04 2.77 12.58
C ILE A 124 -12.59 4.20 12.44
N GLU A 125 -13.89 4.35 12.22
CA GLU A 125 -14.54 5.66 12.19
C GLU A 125 -14.31 6.43 13.50
N ALA A 126 -14.58 5.84 14.63
CA ALA A 126 -14.37 6.49 15.92
C ALA A 126 -12.92 6.97 16.14
N LEU A 127 -11.93 6.27 15.59
CA LEU A 127 -10.50 6.61 15.72
C LEU A 127 -10.00 7.64 14.71
N PHE A 128 -10.53 7.64 13.49
CA PHE A 128 -9.94 8.34 12.35
C PHE A 128 -10.86 9.35 11.66
N ASP A 129 -12.17 9.39 11.93
CA ASP A 129 -13.14 10.25 11.23
C ASP A 129 -12.66 11.70 11.07
N LYS A 130 -12.22 12.35 12.14
CA LYS A 130 -11.73 13.73 12.11
C LYS A 130 -10.26 13.89 11.67
N LYS A 131 -9.59 12.81 11.28
CA LYS A 131 -8.16 12.78 10.95
C LYS A 131 -7.90 12.50 9.49
N VAL A 132 -8.80 11.74 8.85
CA VAL A 132 -8.77 11.44 7.41
C VAL A 132 -9.79 12.29 6.68
N ASP A 133 -9.61 12.46 5.37
CA ASP A 133 -10.52 13.27 4.56
C ASP A 133 -11.76 12.49 4.15
N TYR A 134 -11.64 11.15 4.06
CA TYR A 134 -12.73 10.27 3.64
C TYR A 134 -12.56 8.85 4.19
N ILE A 135 -13.67 8.21 4.55
CA ILE A 135 -13.73 6.81 4.94
C ILE A 135 -14.56 6.07 3.88
N VAL A 136 -13.96 5.08 3.23
CA VAL A 136 -14.63 4.24 2.25
C VAL A 136 -15.22 3.03 2.96
N GLU A 137 -16.54 2.92 2.96
CA GLU A 137 -17.25 1.75 3.47
C GLU A 137 -17.10 0.55 2.53
N GLY A 138 -17.18 -0.64 3.08
CA GLY A 138 -17.17 -1.89 2.33
C GLY A 138 -16.65 -3.06 3.14
N ALA A 139 -16.91 -4.26 2.61
CA ALA A 139 -16.44 -5.50 3.22
C ALA A 139 -14.96 -5.77 2.87
N LEU A 140 -14.27 -6.47 3.77
CA LEU A 140 -12.94 -7.02 3.49
C LEU A 140 -13.03 -8.15 2.46
N GLY A 141 -11.95 -8.39 1.71
CA GLY A 141 -11.90 -9.34 0.61
C GLY A 141 -11.73 -10.81 1.00
N GLY A 142 -11.84 -11.16 2.29
CA GLY A 142 -11.85 -12.57 2.76
C GLY A 142 -10.51 -13.13 3.20
N GLU A 143 -9.41 -12.37 3.05
CA GLU A 143 -8.13 -12.74 3.65
C GLU A 143 -8.14 -12.46 5.16
N VAL A 144 -7.42 -13.29 5.94
CA VAL A 144 -7.47 -13.20 7.41
C VAL A 144 -6.35 -12.37 8.01
N LYS A 145 -5.38 -11.93 7.20
CA LYS A 145 -4.19 -11.19 7.64
C LYS A 145 -3.69 -10.21 6.58
N SER A 146 -2.62 -9.48 6.88
CA SER A 146 -1.92 -8.66 5.90
C SER A 146 -1.17 -9.49 4.86
N SER A 147 -0.88 -8.91 3.69
CA SER A 147 -0.16 -9.59 2.61
C SER A 147 1.20 -10.14 3.06
N THR A 148 1.60 -11.27 2.50
CA THR A 148 2.98 -11.76 2.59
C THR A 148 3.92 -10.77 1.92
N ILE A 149 5.11 -10.52 2.49
CA ILE A 149 6.14 -9.68 1.86
C ILE A 149 7.30 -10.56 1.41
N LYS A 150 7.68 -10.43 0.13
CA LYS A 150 8.80 -11.16 -0.47
C LYS A 150 9.72 -10.21 -1.25
N ASN A 151 11.00 -10.56 -1.30
CA ASN A 151 11.94 -9.89 -2.19
C ASN A 151 11.83 -10.50 -3.60
N ILE A 152 11.68 -9.67 -4.63
CA ILE A 152 11.47 -10.15 -6.00
C ILE A 152 12.75 -10.75 -6.60
N VAL A 153 13.92 -10.29 -6.18
CA VAL A 153 15.23 -10.75 -6.66
C VAL A 153 15.65 -12.03 -5.93
N THR A 154 15.70 -11.99 -4.58
CA THR A 154 16.22 -13.10 -3.77
C THR A 154 15.17 -14.17 -3.46
N LYS A 155 13.88 -13.89 -3.72
CA LYS A 155 12.70 -14.71 -3.36
C LYS A 155 12.53 -14.93 -1.85
N GLU A 156 13.32 -14.28 -1.04
CA GLU A 156 13.25 -14.34 0.42
C GLU A 156 11.90 -13.83 0.94
N VAL A 157 11.34 -14.54 1.92
CA VAL A 157 10.10 -14.15 2.62
C VAL A 157 10.48 -13.29 3.82
N LEU A 158 10.13 -12.01 3.78
CA LEU A 158 10.42 -11.03 4.82
C LEU A 158 9.29 -10.92 5.86
N ARG A 159 8.07 -11.29 5.48
CA ARG A 159 6.88 -11.37 6.35
C ARG A 159 5.91 -12.40 5.79
N LYS A 160 5.36 -13.28 6.66
CA LYS A 160 4.26 -14.22 6.36
C LYS A 160 2.92 -13.65 6.78
#